data_519ae5de0419f7243485cf881241e8fd
#
_entry.id   519ae5de0419f7243485cf881241e8fd
#
_cell.length_a   1.000
_cell.length_b   1.000
_cell.length_c   1.000
_cell.angle_alpha   90.00
_cell.angle_beta   90.00
_cell.angle_gamma   90.00
#
_symmetry.space_group_name_H-M   'P 1'
#
loop_
_entity.id
_entity.type
_entity.pdbx_description
1 polymer ?
#
loop_
_entity_poly.entity_id
_entity_poly.type
_entity_poly.pdbx_seq_one_letter_code
_entity_poly.pdbx_strand_id
1 'polypeptide(L)'
;LGSSLAIFIASLFNLQYSMVAGVITLLVVKDTKKETLKGAWGKLLGFILCTIYSYILFNFLGYSLLSFSFYILIIISTCFILNIRDVIAMCVVISSHYFLQQSMSIYWIINETGLFIIGAGIGVIINMFMISNMDKIYIGQQKLQEQVSLILVDISDIIINPQKDYYFEEHLNKLNKLINDSTKAAYVNINNNLLSDTKYFLDHMEIIKSQRNILSTLYNLVSQLNYVPYQGNIVADFINTVGNTSFEADTANNLLSDLEIIFDDMKTQPLPKDRDEFENRAILFLCLIELKKYLINRKNAQYLRDNYYYNN
;
A
#
# COMPACT_ATOMS: atom_id res chain seq x y z
N LEU A 1 -8.18 -20.50 -14.95
CA LEU A 1 -9.39 -20.31 -15.78
C LEU A 1 -9.10 -19.39 -16.98
N GLY A 2 -8.59 -18.16 -16.79
CA GLY A 2 -8.36 -17.22 -17.89
C GLY A 2 -7.39 -17.71 -18.95
N SER A 3 -6.27 -18.30 -18.56
CA SER A 3 -5.30 -18.87 -19.49
C SER A 3 -5.90 -20.03 -20.29
N SER A 4 -6.68 -20.89 -19.63
CA SER A 4 -7.38 -22.00 -20.32
C SER A 4 -8.40 -21.47 -21.31
N LEU A 5 -9.12 -20.40 -20.98
CA LEU A 5 -10.05 -19.75 -21.89
C LEU A 5 -9.34 -19.15 -23.11
N ALA A 6 -8.17 -18.50 -22.90
CA ALA A 6 -7.36 -17.95 -23.98
C ALA A 6 -6.86 -19.04 -24.93
N ILE A 7 -6.38 -20.17 -24.40
CA ILE A 7 -5.94 -21.32 -25.20
C ILE A 7 -7.13 -21.87 -26.01
N PHE A 8 -8.28 -22.04 -25.38
CA PHE A 8 -9.48 -22.57 -26.04
C PHE A 8 -9.92 -21.67 -27.20
N ILE A 9 -10.00 -20.34 -26.97
CA ILE A 9 -10.36 -19.40 -28.05
C ILE A 9 -9.33 -19.40 -29.16
N ALA A 10 -8.03 -19.36 -28.83
CA ALA A 10 -6.97 -19.43 -29.84
C ALA A 10 -7.04 -20.73 -30.69
N SER A 11 -7.37 -21.86 -30.06
CA SER A 11 -7.55 -23.13 -30.77
C SER A 11 -8.79 -23.16 -31.67
N LEU A 12 -9.89 -22.50 -31.25
CA LEU A 12 -11.09 -22.36 -32.11
C LEU A 12 -10.81 -21.58 -33.40
N PHE A 13 -9.91 -20.61 -33.36
CA PHE A 13 -9.44 -19.88 -34.56
C PHE A 13 -8.34 -20.62 -35.32
N ASN A 14 -8.03 -21.89 -34.97
CA ASN A 14 -6.98 -22.71 -35.57
C ASN A 14 -5.60 -22.01 -35.58
N LEU A 15 -5.33 -21.15 -34.59
CA LEU A 15 -4.02 -20.51 -34.45
C LEU A 15 -2.97 -21.53 -34.02
N GLN A 16 -1.83 -21.52 -34.73
CA GLN A 16 -0.68 -22.34 -34.35
C GLN A 16 -0.10 -21.84 -33.02
N TYR A 17 0.42 -22.75 -32.18
CA TYR A 17 0.96 -22.42 -30.86
C TYR A 17 -0.08 -21.82 -29.90
N SER A 18 -1.34 -22.25 -29.98
CA SER A 18 -2.45 -21.71 -29.16
C SER A 18 -2.16 -21.64 -27.66
N MET A 19 -1.28 -22.52 -27.12
CA MET A 19 -0.85 -22.50 -25.72
C MET A 19 -0.19 -21.16 -25.30
N VAL A 20 0.44 -20.46 -26.24
CA VAL A 20 1.11 -19.19 -25.99
C VAL A 20 0.12 -18.08 -25.63
N ALA A 21 -1.11 -18.11 -26.16
CA ALA A 21 -2.16 -17.19 -25.74
C ALA A 21 -2.43 -17.30 -24.24
N GLY A 22 -2.43 -18.51 -23.67
CA GLY A 22 -2.55 -18.73 -22.24
C GLY A 22 -1.37 -18.19 -21.42
N VAL A 23 -0.16 -18.33 -21.93
CA VAL A 23 1.06 -17.78 -21.30
C VAL A 23 1.01 -16.25 -21.32
N ILE A 24 0.62 -15.64 -22.45
CA ILE A 24 0.46 -14.17 -22.56
C ILE A 24 -0.59 -13.68 -21.57
N THR A 25 -1.72 -14.39 -21.41
CA THR A 25 -2.74 -14.05 -20.41
C THR A 25 -2.15 -14.00 -19.00
N LEU A 26 -1.36 -15.01 -18.59
CA LEU A 26 -0.71 -15.03 -17.29
C LEU A 26 0.27 -13.85 -17.10
N LEU A 27 1.02 -13.53 -18.13
CA LEU A 27 2.00 -12.45 -18.10
C LEU A 27 1.34 -11.06 -18.06
N VAL A 28 0.12 -10.91 -18.61
CA VAL A 28 -0.60 -9.63 -18.64
C VAL A 28 -1.25 -9.30 -17.30
N VAL A 29 -1.82 -10.29 -16.62
CA VAL A 29 -2.52 -10.10 -15.34
C VAL A 29 -1.51 -9.65 -14.28
N LYS A 30 -1.82 -8.54 -13.59
CA LYS A 30 -1.09 -7.97 -12.46
C LYS A 30 -2.02 -7.88 -11.25
N ASP A 31 -1.46 -7.45 -10.11
CA ASP A 31 -2.18 -7.37 -8.84
C ASP A 31 -3.28 -6.28 -8.85
N THR A 32 -3.20 -5.31 -9.76
CA THR A 32 -4.18 -4.23 -9.86
C THR A 32 -4.59 -3.94 -11.31
N LYS A 33 -5.80 -3.39 -11.49
CA LYS A 33 -6.35 -3.01 -12.80
C LYS A 33 -5.46 -2.01 -13.53
N LYS A 34 -5.00 -0.98 -12.81
CA LYS A 34 -4.13 0.07 -13.37
C LYS A 34 -2.78 -0.49 -13.83
N GLU A 35 -2.17 -1.37 -13.04
CA GLU A 35 -0.93 -2.02 -13.41
C GLU A 35 -1.10 -2.97 -14.60
N THR A 36 -2.22 -3.69 -14.66
CA THR A 36 -2.55 -4.56 -15.80
C THR A 36 -2.70 -3.76 -17.10
N LEU A 37 -3.44 -2.65 -17.07
CA LEU A 37 -3.59 -1.78 -18.23
C LEU A 37 -2.25 -1.19 -18.69
N LYS A 38 -1.46 -0.66 -17.75
CA LYS A 38 -0.12 -0.15 -18.04
C LYS A 38 0.81 -1.23 -18.58
N GLY A 39 0.77 -2.42 -17.99
CA GLY A 39 1.55 -3.57 -18.44
C GLY A 39 1.13 -4.08 -19.83
N ALA A 40 -0.17 -4.05 -20.15
CA ALA A 40 -0.69 -4.42 -21.47
C ALA A 40 -0.15 -3.48 -22.57
N TRP A 41 -0.08 -2.17 -22.33
CA TRP A 41 0.56 -1.22 -23.25
C TRP A 41 2.06 -1.51 -23.46
N GLY A 42 2.78 -1.81 -22.38
CA GLY A 42 4.19 -2.24 -22.48
C GLY A 42 4.36 -3.49 -23.32
N LYS A 43 3.46 -4.47 -23.18
CA LYS A 43 3.48 -5.71 -23.97
C LYS A 43 3.13 -5.49 -25.42
N LEU A 44 2.18 -4.61 -25.72
CA LEU A 44 1.87 -4.22 -27.09
C LEU A 44 3.10 -3.59 -27.78
N LEU A 45 3.76 -2.65 -27.10
CA LEU A 45 5.00 -2.05 -27.60
C LEU A 45 6.10 -3.11 -27.80
N GLY A 46 6.30 -4.01 -26.83
CA GLY A 46 7.25 -5.12 -26.93
C GLY A 46 6.93 -6.05 -28.08
N PHE A 47 5.65 -6.39 -28.30
CA PHE A 47 5.20 -7.20 -29.43
C PHE A 47 5.56 -6.58 -30.78
N ILE A 48 5.29 -5.27 -30.94
CA ILE A 48 5.62 -4.54 -32.17
C ILE A 48 7.14 -4.54 -32.42
N LEU A 49 7.92 -4.20 -31.40
CA LEU A 49 9.38 -4.15 -31.49
C LEU A 49 9.97 -5.53 -31.81
N CYS A 50 9.49 -6.58 -31.14
CA CYS A 50 9.96 -7.94 -31.37
C CYS A 50 9.68 -8.40 -32.80
N THR A 51 8.51 -8.11 -33.34
CA THR A 51 8.13 -8.44 -34.70
C THR A 51 9.01 -7.71 -35.74
N ILE A 52 9.24 -6.40 -35.53
CA ILE A 52 10.11 -5.58 -36.39
C ILE A 52 11.56 -6.09 -36.37
N TYR A 53 12.13 -6.32 -35.18
CA TYR A 53 13.50 -6.79 -35.08
C TYR A 53 13.68 -8.19 -35.60
N SER A 54 12.74 -9.11 -35.37
CA SER A 54 12.75 -10.45 -35.97
C SER A 54 12.69 -10.37 -37.50
N TYR A 55 11.80 -9.52 -38.05
CA TYR A 55 11.68 -9.32 -39.47
C TYR A 55 12.99 -8.85 -40.11
N ILE A 56 13.61 -7.81 -39.53
CA ILE A 56 14.87 -7.25 -40.04
C ILE A 56 15.97 -8.32 -39.97
N LEU A 57 16.20 -8.88 -38.76
CA LEU A 57 17.36 -9.76 -38.57
C LEU A 57 17.23 -11.07 -39.33
N PHE A 58 16.06 -11.71 -39.35
CA PHE A 58 15.91 -12.99 -40.03
C PHE A 58 15.90 -12.86 -41.55
N ASN A 59 15.42 -11.75 -42.11
CA ASN A 59 15.51 -11.52 -43.55
C ASN A 59 16.93 -11.15 -44.01
N PHE A 60 17.72 -10.41 -43.21
CA PHE A 60 19.05 -10.00 -43.58
C PHE A 60 20.13 -11.05 -43.26
N LEU A 61 20.03 -11.72 -42.11
CA LEU A 61 21.06 -12.65 -41.61
C LEU A 61 20.61 -14.12 -41.74
N GLY A 62 19.39 -14.37 -42.23
CA GLY A 62 18.81 -15.71 -42.32
C GLY A 62 18.41 -16.28 -40.94
N TYR A 63 17.83 -17.47 -40.94
CA TYR A 63 17.38 -18.19 -39.73
C TYR A 63 18.53 -19.03 -39.18
N SER A 64 19.52 -18.36 -38.58
CA SER A 64 20.69 -18.97 -37.94
C SER A 64 20.72 -18.70 -36.45
N LEU A 65 21.44 -19.54 -35.69
CA LEU A 65 21.62 -19.35 -34.26
C LEU A 65 22.26 -18.00 -33.95
N LEU A 66 23.16 -17.53 -34.82
CA LEU A 66 23.81 -16.20 -34.68
C LEU A 66 22.78 -15.08 -34.82
N SER A 67 21.87 -15.15 -35.82
CA SER A 67 20.81 -14.14 -35.99
C SER A 67 19.90 -14.06 -34.77
N PHE A 68 19.53 -15.22 -34.24
CA PHE A 68 18.69 -15.29 -33.03
C PHE A 68 19.44 -14.73 -31.77
N SER A 69 20.73 -14.99 -31.66
CA SER A 69 21.56 -14.43 -30.56
C SER A 69 21.64 -12.91 -30.67
N PHE A 70 21.86 -12.34 -31.86
CA PHE A 70 21.81 -10.89 -32.07
C PHE A 70 20.44 -10.30 -31.75
N TYR A 71 19.36 -10.97 -32.15
CA TYR A 71 18.01 -10.57 -31.79
C TYR A 71 17.82 -10.47 -30.28
N ILE A 72 18.26 -11.50 -29.51
CA ILE A 72 18.14 -11.51 -28.05
C ILE A 72 18.90 -10.33 -27.45
N LEU A 73 20.12 -10.02 -27.89
CA LEU A 73 20.91 -8.90 -27.40
C LEU A 73 20.21 -7.56 -27.66
N ILE A 74 19.68 -7.37 -28.87
CA ILE A 74 18.99 -6.12 -29.24
C ILE A 74 17.69 -5.95 -28.46
N ILE A 75 16.85 -6.97 -28.38
CA ILE A 75 15.54 -6.86 -27.71
C ILE A 75 15.72 -6.64 -26.20
N ILE A 76 16.67 -7.34 -25.55
CA ILE A 76 16.99 -7.12 -24.13
C ILE A 76 17.43 -5.67 -23.93
N SER A 77 18.42 -5.20 -24.71
CA SER A 77 18.94 -3.82 -24.58
C SER A 77 17.83 -2.79 -24.76
N THR A 78 16.98 -2.95 -25.77
CA THR A 78 15.85 -2.05 -26.03
C THR A 78 14.83 -2.06 -24.90
N CYS A 79 14.46 -3.24 -24.39
CA CYS A 79 13.52 -3.36 -23.26
C CYS A 79 14.07 -2.72 -21.97
N PHE A 80 15.40 -2.77 -21.75
CA PHE A 80 16.03 -2.08 -20.62
C PHE A 80 15.98 -0.56 -20.78
N ILE A 81 16.29 -0.03 -21.97
CA ILE A 81 16.25 1.41 -22.28
C ILE A 81 14.82 1.95 -22.13
N LEU A 82 13.81 1.22 -22.61
CA LEU A 82 12.40 1.61 -22.55
C LEU A 82 11.73 1.31 -21.20
N ASN A 83 12.44 0.68 -20.27
CA ASN A 83 11.94 0.32 -18.94
C ASN A 83 10.72 -0.65 -18.97
N ILE A 84 10.68 -1.55 -19.98
CA ILE A 84 9.65 -2.58 -20.18
C ILE A 84 10.21 -3.99 -20.03
N ARG A 85 11.01 -4.24 -19.01
CA ARG A 85 11.76 -5.51 -18.82
C ARG A 85 10.87 -6.74 -18.72
N ASP A 86 9.64 -6.59 -18.24
CA ASP A 86 8.67 -7.67 -18.05
C ASP A 86 8.11 -8.25 -19.36
N VAL A 87 8.44 -7.65 -20.53
CA VAL A 87 8.02 -8.16 -21.83
C VAL A 87 9.07 -9.05 -22.51
N ILE A 88 10.31 -9.10 -22.01
CA ILE A 88 11.43 -9.80 -22.63
C ILE A 88 11.10 -11.27 -22.90
N ALA A 89 10.58 -11.97 -21.90
CA ALA A 89 10.23 -13.39 -22.04
C ALA A 89 9.21 -13.63 -23.15
N MET A 90 8.17 -12.79 -23.24
CA MET A 90 7.17 -12.86 -24.30
C MET A 90 7.81 -12.62 -25.68
N CYS A 91 8.67 -11.60 -25.81
CA CYS A 91 9.34 -11.27 -27.06
C CYS A 91 10.23 -12.43 -27.56
N VAL A 92 10.96 -13.08 -26.65
CA VAL A 92 11.82 -14.24 -27.00
C VAL A 92 10.98 -15.42 -27.47
N VAL A 93 9.84 -15.71 -26.81
CA VAL A 93 8.94 -16.80 -27.23
C VAL A 93 8.36 -16.54 -28.62
N ILE A 94 7.83 -15.33 -28.87
CA ILE A 94 7.25 -14.98 -30.17
C ILE A 94 8.31 -15.07 -31.28
N SER A 95 9.50 -14.51 -31.05
CA SER A 95 10.59 -14.59 -32.04
C SER A 95 11.07 -16.02 -32.28
N SER A 96 11.02 -16.90 -31.25
CA SER A 96 11.37 -18.31 -31.42
C SER A 96 10.40 -19.06 -32.38
N HIS A 97 9.12 -18.67 -32.43
CA HIS A 97 8.17 -19.24 -33.39
C HIS A 97 8.55 -18.87 -34.83
N TYR A 98 8.86 -17.59 -35.10
CA TYR A 98 9.36 -17.18 -36.43
C TYR A 98 10.64 -17.92 -36.82
N PHE A 99 11.55 -18.09 -35.85
CA PHE A 99 12.79 -18.82 -36.06
C PHE A 99 12.55 -20.29 -36.36
N LEU A 100 11.68 -20.98 -35.61
CA LEU A 100 11.37 -22.41 -35.83
C LEU A 100 10.67 -22.66 -37.16
N GLN A 101 9.81 -21.73 -37.57
CA GLN A 101 9.11 -21.83 -38.86
C GLN A 101 9.96 -21.38 -40.05
N GLN A 102 11.14 -20.84 -39.81
CA GLN A 102 12.04 -20.28 -40.84
C GLN A 102 11.29 -19.36 -41.81
N SER A 103 10.31 -18.60 -41.30
CA SER A 103 9.43 -17.77 -42.14
C SER A 103 8.89 -16.59 -41.38
N MET A 104 8.99 -15.41 -42.01
CA MET A 104 8.34 -14.14 -41.56
C MET A 104 7.23 -13.76 -42.56
N SER A 105 6.51 -14.78 -43.12
CA SER A 105 5.36 -14.51 -43.97
C SER A 105 4.24 -13.80 -43.20
N ILE A 106 3.38 -13.09 -43.95
CA ILE A 106 2.22 -12.37 -43.35
C ILE A 106 1.31 -13.33 -42.59
N TYR A 107 1.24 -14.60 -42.97
CA TYR A 107 0.49 -15.62 -42.23
C TYR A 107 0.99 -15.79 -40.79
N TRP A 108 2.29 -15.93 -40.61
CA TRP A 108 2.88 -16.10 -39.26
C TRP A 108 2.77 -14.83 -38.41
N ILE A 109 2.89 -13.65 -39.03
CA ILE A 109 2.69 -12.37 -38.32
C ILE A 109 1.24 -12.24 -37.85
N ILE A 110 0.26 -12.60 -38.68
CA ILE A 110 -1.16 -12.60 -38.31
C ILE A 110 -1.43 -13.64 -37.21
N ASN A 111 -0.83 -14.84 -37.29
CA ASN A 111 -0.96 -15.86 -36.25
C ASN A 111 -0.49 -15.34 -34.87
N GLU A 112 0.73 -14.81 -34.80
CA GLU A 112 1.27 -14.28 -33.54
C GLU A 112 0.50 -13.06 -33.03
N THR A 113 0.01 -12.20 -33.95
CA THR A 113 -0.87 -11.08 -33.60
C THR A 113 -2.19 -11.57 -32.98
N GLY A 114 -2.78 -12.61 -33.56
CA GLY A 114 -3.99 -13.25 -33.04
C GLY A 114 -3.77 -13.83 -31.63
N LEU A 115 -2.67 -14.55 -31.41
CA LEU A 115 -2.30 -15.10 -30.11
C LEU A 115 -2.11 -13.98 -29.07
N PHE A 116 -1.44 -12.88 -29.47
CA PHE A 116 -1.23 -11.72 -28.60
C PHE A 116 -2.55 -11.03 -28.22
N ILE A 117 -3.41 -10.75 -29.22
CA ILE A 117 -4.70 -10.07 -28.98
C ILE A 117 -5.59 -10.91 -28.08
N ILE A 118 -5.72 -12.22 -28.33
CA ILE A 118 -6.53 -13.13 -27.52
C ILE A 118 -5.95 -13.22 -26.11
N GLY A 119 -4.65 -13.47 -25.97
CA GLY A 119 -4.01 -13.63 -24.67
C GLY A 119 -4.04 -12.37 -23.83
N ALA A 120 -3.64 -11.23 -24.40
CA ALA A 120 -3.63 -9.95 -23.72
C ALA A 120 -5.06 -9.45 -23.45
N GLY A 121 -5.97 -9.57 -24.41
CA GLY A 121 -7.37 -9.15 -24.26
C GLY A 121 -8.07 -9.90 -23.13
N ILE A 122 -7.96 -11.22 -23.08
CA ILE A 122 -8.54 -12.02 -22.00
C ILE A 122 -7.90 -11.68 -20.66
N GLY A 123 -6.57 -11.49 -20.61
CA GLY A 123 -5.88 -11.07 -19.38
C GLY A 123 -6.40 -9.76 -18.84
N VAL A 124 -6.58 -8.75 -19.69
CA VAL A 124 -7.15 -7.44 -19.31
C VAL A 124 -8.60 -7.61 -18.86
N ILE A 125 -9.44 -8.30 -19.65
CA ILE A 125 -10.86 -8.48 -19.32
C ILE A 125 -11.02 -9.14 -17.95
N ILE A 126 -10.32 -10.23 -17.68
CA ILE A 126 -10.42 -10.94 -16.38
C ILE A 126 -9.97 -10.04 -15.23
N ASN A 127 -8.89 -9.26 -15.41
CA ASN A 127 -8.42 -8.36 -14.37
C ASN A 127 -9.41 -7.21 -14.11
N MET A 128 -10.17 -6.75 -15.12
CA MET A 128 -11.20 -5.73 -14.94
C MET A 128 -12.35 -6.19 -14.02
N PHE A 129 -12.61 -7.49 -13.95
CA PHE A 129 -13.57 -8.09 -13.00
C PHE A 129 -13.01 -8.30 -11.59
N MET A 130 -11.76 -7.91 -11.35
CA MET A 130 -11.16 -8.01 -10.02
C MET A 130 -11.89 -7.10 -9.03
N ILE A 131 -12.44 -7.71 -7.96
CA ILE A 131 -13.30 -7.02 -7.00
C ILE A 131 -12.41 -6.16 -6.08
N SER A 132 -12.82 -4.90 -5.87
CA SER A 132 -12.26 -4.05 -4.82
C SER A 132 -12.73 -4.54 -3.45
N ASN A 133 -11.80 -4.81 -2.53
CA ASN A 133 -12.11 -5.39 -1.22
C ASN A 133 -12.24 -4.28 -0.17
N MET A 134 -13.29 -3.43 -0.31
CA MET A 134 -13.54 -2.32 0.63
C MET A 134 -13.73 -2.80 2.06
N ASP A 135 -14.40 -3.96 2.26
CA ASP A 135 -14.61 -4.54 3.59
C ASP A 135 -13.31 -4.78 4.35
N LYS A 136 -12.25 -5.20 3.66
CA LYS A 136 -10.93 -5.38 4.28
C LYS A 136 -10.33 -4.06 4.78
N ILE A 137 -10.59 -2.97 4.07
CA ILE A 137 -10.11 -1.64 4.45
C ILE A 137 -10.83 -1.17 5.72
N TYR A 138 -12.17 -1.28 5.76
CA TYR A 138 -12.95 -0.90 6.94
C TYR A 138 -12.59 -1.74 8.17
N ILE A 139 -12.49 -3.05 8.03
CA ILE A 139 -12.04 -3.94 9.11
C ILE A 139 -10.61 -3.59 9.55
N GLY A 140 -9.73 -3.25 8.60
CA GLY A 140 -8.38 -2.78 8.90
C GLY A 140 -8.36 -1.50 9.72
N GLN A 141 -9.20 -0.51 9.37
CA GLN A 141 -9.33 0.75 10.11
C GLN A 141 -9.84 0.54 11.54
N GLN A 142 -10.86 -0.31 11.74
CA GLN A 142 -11.35 -0.64 13.09
C GLN A 142 -10.24 -1.28 13.93
N LYS A 143 -9.52 -2.27 13.41
CA LYS A 143 -8.41 -2.91 14.12
C LYS A 143 -7.26 -1.95 14.46
N LEU A 144 -6.98 -0.98 13.58
CA LEU A 144 -6.00 0.07 13.84
C LEU A 144 -6.44 0.95 15.01
N GLN A 145 -7.70 1.37 15.05
CA GLN A 145 -8.26 2.19 16.12
C GLN A 145 -8.25 1.45 17.46
N GLU A 146 -8.67 0.18 17.48
CA GLU A 146 -8.62 -0.67 18.68
C GLU A 146 -7.17 -0.80 19.19
N GLN A 147 -6.20 -1.01 18.31
CA GLN A 147 -4.80 -1.17 18.71
C GLN A 147 -4.20 0.13 19.24
N VAL A 148 -4.55 1.28 18.68
CA VAL A 148 -4.15 2.61 19.16
C VAL A 148 -4.76 2.88 20.54
N SER A 149 -6.03 2.53 20.76
CA SER A 149 -6.71 2.63 22.05
C SER A 149 -5.97 1.83 23.14
N LEU A 150 -5.63 0.56 22.86
CA LEU A 150 -4.87 -0.28 23.79
C LEU A 150 -3.52 0.34 24.16
N ILE A 151 -2.80 0.89 23.20
CA ILE A 151 -1.50 1.55 23.46
C ILE A 151 -1.66 2.78 24.34
N LEU A 152 -2.71 3.59 24.14
CA LEU A 152 -2.99 4.75 25.02
C LEU A 152 -3.32 4.32 26.44
N VAL A 153 -4.10 3.24 26.61
CA VAL A 153 -4.38 2.66 27.93
C VAL A 153 -3.10 2.16 28.60
N ASP A 154 -2.24 1.44 27.87
CA ASP A 154 -0.93 1.01 28.41
C ASP A 154 -0.09 2.22 28.88
N ILE A 155 -0.03 3.30 28.10
CA ILE A 155 0.69 4.53 28.48
C ILE A 155 0.10 5.15 29.74
N SER A 156 -1.23 5.21 29.87
CA SER A 156 -1.92 5.68 31.07
C SER A 156 -1.54 4.82 32.30
N ASP A 157 -1.58 3.50 32.15
CA ASP A 157 -1.25 2.58 33.23
C ASP A 157 0.23 2.67 33.66
N ILE A 158 1.16 2.89 32.72
CA ILE A 158 2.59 3.10 33.01
C ILE A 158 2.79 4.36 33.86
N ILE A 159 2.06 5.44 33.60
CA ILE A 159 2.14 6.67 34.43
C ILE A 159 1.77 6.36 35.87
N ILE A 160 0.73 5.57 36.12
CA ILE A 160 0.25 5.24 37.46
C ILE A 160 1.13 4.21 38.16
N ASN A 161 1.65 3.24 37.41
CA ASN A 161 2.45 2.15 37.97
C ASN A 161 3.72 1.91 37.11
N PRO A 162 4.75 2.73 37.20
CA PRO A 162 5.95 2.66 36.35
C PRO A 162 6.73 1.35 36.46
N GLN A 163 6.53 0.57 37.53
CA GLN A 163 7.28 -0.68 37.78
C GLN A 163 6.60 -1.95 37.23
N LYS A 164 5.41 -1.82 36.65
CA LYS A 164 4.69 -2.98 36.10
C LYS A 164 5.16 -3.23 34.68
N ASP A 165 5.35 -4.50 34.37
CA ASP A 165 5.67 -4.93 33.00
C ASP A 165 4.41 -4.83 32.12
N TYR A 166 4.47 -4.05 31.05
CA TYR A 166 3.34 -3.78 30.16
C TYR A 166 3.61 -4.33 28.75
N TYR A 167 2.56 -4.68 28.03
CA TYR A 167 2.62 -5.23 26.68
C TYR A 167 2.81 -4.16 25.58
N PHE A 168 3.35 -2.98 25.93
CA PHE A 168 3.48 -1.87 24.99
C PHE A 168 4.23 -2.25 23.71
N GLU A 169 5.40 -2.89 23.83
CA GLU A 169 6.19 -3.31 22.67
C GLU A 169 5.44 -4.33 21.80
N GLU A 170 4.70 -5.25 22.40
CA GLU A 170 3.86 -6.20 21.66
C GLU A 170 2.74 -5.47 20.92
N HIS A 171 2.04 -4.56 21.60
CA HIS A 171 0.99 -3.74 21.00
C HIS A 171 1.52 -2.84 19.89
N LEU A 172 2.70 -2.23 20.06
CA LEU A 172 3.34 -1.40 19.05
C LEU A 172 3.75 -2.21 17.80
N ASN A 173 4.30 -3.39 17.98
CA ASN A 173 4.66 -4.29 16.89
C ASN A 173 3.42 -4.76 16.12
N LYS A 174 2.33 -5.06 16.81
CA LYS A 174 1.04 -5.39 16.20
C LYS A 174 0.47 -4.21 15.42
N LEU A 175 0.55 -2.98 15.97
CA LEU A 175 0.16 -1.76 15.27
C LEU A 175 0.98 -1.56 13.99
N ASN A 176 2.30 -1.74 14.03
CA ASN A 176 3.16 -1.64 12.85
C ASN A 176 2.75 -2.62 11.75
N LYS A 177 2.44 -3.87 12.11
CA LYS A 177 1.96 -4.87 11.16
C LYS A 177 0.62 -4.45 10.54
N LEU A 178 -0.33 -4.02 11.36
CA LEU A 178 -1.65 -3.55 10.89
C LEU A 178 -1.52 -2.35 9.94
N ILE A 179 -0.64 -1.39 10.24
CA ILE A 179 -0.36 -0.23 9.36
C ILE A 179 0.16 -0.70 8.00
N ASN A 180 1.12 -1.62 7.98
CA ASN A 180 1.68 -2.14 6.73
C ASN A 180 0.64 -2.88 5.89
N ASP A 181 -0.17 -3.73 6.52
CA ASP A 181 -1.21 -4.52 5.83
C ASP A 181 -2.34 -3.61 5.31
N SER A 182 -2.77 -2.62 6.11
CA SER A 182 -3.79 -1.63 5.70
C SER A 182 -3.28 -0.71 4.60
N THR A 183 -2.00 -0.30 4.64
CA THR A 183 -1.38 0.51 3.57
C THR A 183 -1.35 -0.25 2.25
N LYS A 184 -1.01 -1.55 2.27
CA LYS A 184 -1.07 -2.40 1.07
C LYS A 184 -2.49 -2.52 0.53
N ALA A 185 -3.47 -2.74 1.42
CA ALA A 185 -4.88 -2.83 1.03
C ALA A 185 -5.38 -1.51 0.40
N ALA A 186 -5.02 -0.36 0.99
CA ALA A 186 -5.33 0.96 0.45
C ALA A 186 -4.72 1.18 -0.94
N TYR A 187 -3.45 0.81 -1.13
CA TYR A 187 -2.77 0.90 -2.43
C TYR A 187 -3.46 0.05 -3.51
N VAL A 188 -3.80 -1.20 -3.18
CA VAL A 188 -4.53 -2.09 -4.10
C VAL A 188 -5.89 -1.49 -4.46
N ASN A 189 -6.60 -0.92 -3.49
CA ASN A 189 -7.91 -0.30 -3.72
C ASN A 189 -7.83 0.90 -4.68
N ILE A 190 -6.87 1.81 -4.48
CA ILE A 190 -6.66 2.97 -5.35
C ILE A 190 -6.36 2.55 -6.79
N ASN A 191 -5.54 1.52 -6.97
CA ASN A 191 -5.17 1.04 -8.30
C ASN A 191 -6.25 0.16 -8.96
N ASN A 192 -7.25 -0.28 -8.20
CA ASN A 192 -8.42 -1.00 -8.72
C ASN A 192 -9.62 -0.10 -8.99
N ASN A 193 -9.70 1.07 -8.36
CA ASN A 193 -10.74 2.06 -8.59
C ASN A 193 -10.24 3.10 -9.62
N LEU A 194 -10.57 2.86 -10.90
CA LEU A 194 -10.11 3.73 -12.00
C LEU A 194 -10.90 5.04 -12.11
N LEU A 195 -12.11 5.11 -11.53
CA LEU A 195 -13.08 6.19 -11.70
C LEU A 195 -13.36 7.01 -10.44
N SER A 196 -13.01 6.51 -9.25
CA SER A 196 -13.24 7.21 -7.98
C SER A 196 -11.93 7.62 -7.32
N ASP A 197 -11.91 8.78 -6.68
CA ASP A 197 -10.78 9.22 -5.88
C ASP A 197 -10.78 8.50 -4.53
N THR A 198 -9.97 7.47 -4.43
CA THR A 198 -9.77 6.69 -3.20
C THR A 198 -8.46 7.03 -2.49
N LYS A 199 -7.84 8.17 -2.84
CA LYS A 199 -6.59 8.64 -2.24
C LYS A 199 -6.70 8.85 -0.73
N TYR A 200 -7.90 9.18 -0.25
CA TYR A 200 -8.24 9.30 1.17
C TYR A 200 -7.62 8.18 2.03
N PHE A 201 -7.69 6.92 1.57
CA PHE A 201 -7.18 5.79 2.36
C PHE A 201 -5.66 5.82 2.56
N LEU A 202 -4.89 6.33 1.61
CA LEU A 202 -3.44 6.51 1.78
C LEU A 202 -3.14 7.69 2.70
N ASP A 203 -3.82 8.82 2.50
CA ASP A 203 -3.64 10.02 3.33
C ASP A 203 -4.00 9.71 4.79
N HIS A 204 -5.06 8.91 5.02
CA HIS A 204 -5.40 8.41 6.36
C HIS A 204 -4.29 7.52 6.95
N MET A 205 -3.66 6.64 6.16
CA MET A 205 -2.55 5.80 6.64
C MET A 205 -1.32 6.63 7.03
N GLU A 206 -1.03 7.73 6.35
CA GLU A 206 0.06 8.64 6.75
C GLU A 206 -0.22 9.31 8.11
N ILE A 207 -1.46 9.69 8.39
CA ILE A 207 -1.86 10.20 9.71
C ILE A 207 -1.67 9.12 10.78
N ILE A 208 -2.09 7.89 10.55
CA ILE A 208 -1.92 6.78 11.50
C ILE A 208 -0.43 6.50 11.77
N LYS A 209 0.45 6.58 10.76
CA LYS A 209 1.91 6.47 10.95
C LYS A 209 2.45 7.60 11.85
N SER A 210 1.95 8.83 11.65
CA SER A 210 2.31 9.96 12.49
C SER A 210 1.84 9.75 13.94
N GLN A 211 0.60 9.29 14.15
CA GLN A 211 0.08 8.93 15.47
C GLN A 211 0.93 7.85 16.14
N ARG A 212 1.31 6.81 15.42
CA ARG A 212 2.20 5.75 15.93
C ARG A 212 3.53 6.30 16.44
N ASN A 213 4.12 7.27 15.73
CA ASN A 213 5.38 7.90 16.16
C ASN A 213 5.17 8.72 17.45
N ILE A 214 4.06 9.43 17.57
CA ILE A 214 3.70 10.16 18.79
C ILE A 214 3.51 9.20 19.98
N LEU A 215 2.81 8.07 19.78
CA LEU A 215 2.63 7.04 20.82
C LEU A 215 3.98 6.47 21.31
N SER A 216 4.92 6.24 20.39
CA SER A 216 6.28 5.81 20.76
C SER A 216 7.04 6.89 21.56
N THR A 217 6.86 8.17 21.21
CA THR A 217 7.44 9.29 21.94
C THR A 217 6.82 9.41 23.34
N LEU A 218 5.51 9.29 23.46
CA LEU A 218 4.80 9.29 24.74
C LEU A 218 5.32 8.17 25.65
N TYR A 219 5.43 6.95 25.14
CA TYR A 219 5.99 5.84 25.91
C TYR A 219 7.41 6.12 26.40
N ASN A 220 8.28 6.65 25.53
CA ASN A 220 9.65 6.99 25.92
C ASN A 220 9.70 8.09 27.00
N LEU A 221 8.74 9.02 27.00
CA LEU A 221 8.63 10.04 28.04
C LEU A 221 8.16 9.43 29.37
N VAL A 222 7.05 8.68 29.36
CA VAL A 222 6.50 8.10 30.60
C VAL A 222 7.43 7.07 31.23
N SER A 223 8.24 6.37 30.41
CA SER A 223 9.25 5.42 30.91
C SER A 223 10.39 6.09 31.70
N GLN A 224 10.52 7.42 31.67
CA GLN A 224 11.51 8.19 32.43
C GLN A 224 10.96 8.67 33.79
N LEU A 225 9.68 8.43 34.09
CA LEU A 225 9.09 8.80 35.36
C LEU A 225 9.67 7.93 36.48
N ASN A 226 10.22 8.57 37.53
CA ASN A 226 10.79 7.88 38.67
C ASN A 226 9.74 7.63 39.77
N TYR A 227 8.76 8.52 39.90
CA TYR A 227 7.58 8.38 40.76
C TYR A 227 6.39 9.13 40.16
N VAL A 228 5.20 8.88 40.69
CA VAL A 228 3.94 9.50 40.24
C VAL A 228 3.61 10.74 41.09
N PRO A 229 3.83 11.97 40.62
CA PRO A 229 3.32 13.15 41.29
C PRO A 229 1.80 13.21 41.15
N TYR A 230 1.14 14.06 41.97
CA TYR A 230 -0.33 14.25 41.93
C TYR A 230 -0.84 14.52 40.50
N GLN A 231 -0.09 15.31 39.72
CA GLN A 231 -0.40 15.60 38.31
C GLN A 231 -0.39 14.38 37.42
N GLY A 232 0.35 13.36 37.78
CA GLY A 232 0.43 12.10 37.03
C GLY A 232 -0.94 11.42 36.90
N ASN A 233 -1.75 11.45 37.98
CA ASN A 233 -3.11 10.88 37.91
C ASN A 233 -3.99 11.65 36.92
N ILE A 234 -3.92 12.98 36.90
CA ILE A 234 -4.71 13.81 35.98
C ILE A 234 -4.33 13.51 34.53
N VAL A 235 -3.04 13.42 34.24
CA VAL A 235 -2.53 13.12 32.88
C VAL A 235 -2.90 11.71 32.48
N ALA A 236 -2.75 10.73 33.36
CA ALA A 236 -3.11 9.35 33.11
C ALA A 236 -4.61 9.18 32.81
N ASP A 237 -5.48 9.75 33.65
CA ASP A 237 -6.92 9.72 33.46
C ASP A 237 -7.34 10.36 32.12
N PHE A 238 -6.68 11.45 31.75
CA PHE A 238 -6.95 12.08 30.46
C PHE A 238 -6.48 11.23 29.29
N ILE A 239 -5.28 10.64 29.33
CA ILE A 239 -4.80 9.70 28.29
C ILE A 239 -5.74 8.50 28.17
N ASN A 240 -6.19 7.94 29.30
CA ASN A 240 -7.17 6.86 29.33
C ASN A 240 -8.51 7.28 28.69
N THR A 241 -8.98 8.48 28.97
CA THR A 241 -10.17 9.06 28.36
C THR A 241 -10.01 9.17 26.84
N VAL A 242 -8.86 9.67 26.36
CA VAL A 242 -8.56 9.74 24.93
C VAL A 242 -8.55 8.36 24.29
N GLY A 243 -7.97 7.35 24.96
CA GLY A 243 -7.92 5.96 24.49
C GLY A 243 -9.29 5.31 24.37
N ASN A 244 -10.18 5.56 25.33
CA ASN A 244 -11.51 4.97 25.38
C ASN A 244 -12.59 5.76 24.61
N THR A 245 -12.29 6.98 24.17
CA THR A 245 -13.24 7.79 23.40
C THR A 245 -13.32 7.29 21.95
N SER A 246 -14.55 7.03 21.46
CA SER A 246 -14.82 6.62 20.10
C SER A 246 -14.18 7.56 19.07
N PHE A 247 -13.68 6.99 17.96
CA PHE A 247 -13.18 7.75 16.81
C PHE A 247 -14.31 8.32 15.93
N GLU A 248 -15.56 8.07 16.30
CA GLU A 248 -16.72 8.61 15.59
C GLU A 248 -16.96 10.07 16.00
N ALA A 249 -17.39 10.88 15.04
CA ALA A 249 -17.84 12.28 15.11
C ALA A 249 -17.19 13.19 16.17
N ASP A 250 -16.69 14.31 15.76
CA ASP A 250 -16.34 15.59 16.47
C ASP A 250 -15.76 15.51 17.91
N THR A 251 -15.42 14.30 18.39
CA THR A 251 -14.88 14.09 19.74
C THR A 251 -13.49 14.70 19.91
N ALA A 252 -12.72 14.87 18.84
CA ALA A 252 -11.37 15.42 18.91
C ALA A 252 -11.36 16.90 19.33
N ASN A 253 -12.37 17.70 18.94
CA ASN A 253 -12.49 19.09 19.37
C ASN A 253 -12.79 19.20 20.87
N ASN A 254 -13.67 18.35 21.39
CA ASN A 254 -13.98 18.33 22.83
C ASN A 254 -12.74 17.94 23.65
N LEU A 255 -12.03 16.87 23.23
CA LEU A 255 -10.79 16.44 23.89
C LEU A 255 -9.67 17.51 23.82
N LEU A 256 -9.58 18.29 22.75
CA LEU A 256 -8.66 19.42 22.68
C LEU A 256 -9.06 20.53 23.65
N SER A 257 -10.34 20.81 23.84
CA SER A 257 -10.83 21.78 24.80
C SER A 257 -10.55 21.31 26.25
N ASP A 258 -10.78 20.04 26.56
CA ASP A 258 -10.48 19.45 27.86
C ASP A 258 -8.97 19.51 28.15
N LEU A 259 -8.14 19.27 27.13
CA LEU A 259 -6.68 19.39 27.27
C LEU A 259 -6.23 20.82 27.60
N GLU A 260 -6.83 21.83 26.99
CA GLU A 260 -6.51 23.24 27.33
C GLU A 260 -6.89 23.57 28.81
N ILE A 261 -7.98 23.03 29.32
CA ILE A 261 -8.35 23.15 30.75
C ILE A 261 -7.26 22.54 31.63
N ILE A 262 -6.74 21.35 31.29
CA ILE A 262 -5.66 20.69 32.02
C ILE A 262 -4.38 21.54 31.98
N PHE A 263 -4.03 22.15 30.84
CA PHE A 263 -2.87 23.04 30.74
C PHE A 263 -3.02 24.27 31.66
N ASP A 264 -4.21 24.85 31.72
CA ASP A 264 -4.47 26.03 32.56
C ASP A 264 -4.48 25.65 34.05
N ASP A 265 -5.05 24.51 34.43
CA ASP A 265 -4.99 24.00 35.79
C ASP A 265 -3.54 23.77 36.24
N MET A 266 -2.71 23.17 35.42
CA MET A 266 -1.28 22.97 35.73
C MET A 266 -0.50 24.28 35.99
N LYS A 267 -0.87 25.39 35.36
CA LYS A 267 -0.23 26.71 35.58
C LYS A 267 -0.54 27.30 36.93
N THR A 268 -1.69 26.96 37.54
CA THR A 268 -2.17 27.49 38.81
C THR A 268 -1.72 26.67 40.00
N GLN A 269 -1.13 25.50 39.79
CA GLN A 269 -0.69 24.60 40.85
C GLN A 269 0.54 25.13 41.61
N PRO A 270 0.73 24.73 42.90
CA PRO A 270 1.91 25.09 43.69
C PRO A 270 3.22 24.71 43.00
N LEU A 271 4.28 25.47 43.24
CA LEU A 271 5.62 25.17 42.76
C LEU A 271 6.09 23.78 43.24
N PRO A 272 6.93 23.06 42.45
CA PRO A 272 7.53 21.79 42.85
C PRO A 272 8.32 21.93 44.14
N LYS A 273 8.23 20.96 45.06
CA LYS A 273 8.89 20.96 46.36
C LYS A 273 10.38 20.70 46.25
N ASP A 274 10.78 19.90 45.29
CA ASP A 274 12.16 19.45 45.05
C ASP A 274 12.43 19.30 43.56
N ARG A 275 13.69 18.90 43.25
CA ARG A 275 14.15 18.69 41.88
C ARG A 275 13.46 17.51 41.20
N ASP A 276 13.24 16.43 41.91
CA ASP A 276 12.66 15.20 41.37
C ASP A 276 11.19 15.46 40.97
N GLU A 277 10.44 16.18 41.79
CA GLU A 277 9.09 16.61 41.45
C GLU A 277 9.07 17.54 40.24
N PHE A 278 10.04 18.45 40.13
CA PHE A 278 10.17 19.32 38.96
C PHE A 278 10.41 18.54 37.68
N GLU A 279 11.36 17.58 37.68
CA GLU A 279 11.70 16.77 36.54
C GLU A 279 10.52 15.88 36.10
N ASN A 280 9.83 15.22 37.02
CA ASN A 280 8.65 14.41 36.70
C ASN A 280 7.48 15.26 36.17
N ARG A 281 7.22 16.45 36.72
CA ARG A 281 6.21 17.37 36.19
C ARG A 281 6.56 17.87 34.78
N ALA A 282 7.84 18.13 34.50
CA ALA A 282 8.30 18.51 33.16
C ALA A 282 8.05 17.38 32.12
N ILE A 283 8.30 16.12 32.48
CA ILE A 283 7.97 14.97 31.64
C ILE A 283 6.47 14.90 31.36
N LEU A 284 5.62 15.02 32.37
CA LEU A 284 4.16 15.02 32.24
C LEU A 284 3.66 16.16 31.32
N PHE A 285 4.27 17.34 31.45
CA PHE A 285 3.95 18.48 30.58
C PHE A 285 4.31 18.20 29.13
N LEU A 286 5.46 17.59 28.88
CA LEU A 286 5.85 17.13 27.51
C LEU A 286 4.88 16.07 26.98
N CYS A 287 4.39 15.16 27.84
CA CYS A 287 3.36 14.19 27.43
C CYS A 287 2.08 14.88 26.95
N LEU A 288 1.62 15.94 27.65
CA LEU A 288 0.45 16.71 27.22
C LEU A 288 0.69 17.42 25.86
N ILE A 289 1.90 17.93 25.62
CA ILE A 289 2.26 18.53 24.33
C ILE A 289 2.20 17.48 23.18
N GLU A 290 2.74 16.30 23.41
CA GLU A 290 2.68 15.24 22.42
C GLU A 290 1.23 14.74 22.22
N LEU A 291 0.45 14.65 23.29
CA LEU A 291 -0.96 14.30 23.23
C LEU A 291 -1.79 15.33 22.45
N LYS A 292 -1.45 16.63 22.56
CA LYS A 292 -2.05 17.68 21.72
C LYS A 292 -1.80 17.44 20.24
N LYS A 293 -0.56 17.07 19.85
CA LYS A 293 -0.23 16.71 18.46
C LYS A 293 -1.02 15.49 17.99
N TYR A 294 -1.15 14.48 18.86
CA TYR A 294 -1.96 13.30 18.59
C TYR A 294 -3.44 13.66 18.32
N LEU A 295 -4.04 14.50 19.15
CA LEU A 295 -5.42 14.95 19.00
C LEU A 295 -5.64 15.80 17.74
N ILE A 296 -4.67 16.65 17.38
CA ILE A 296 -4.69 17.39 16.10
C ILE A 296 -4.66 16.41 14.91
N ASN A 297 -3.82 15.39 14.95
CA ASN A 297 -3.79 14.34 13.91
C ASN A 297 -5.13 13.59 13.85
N ARG A 298 -5.74 13.29 14.99
CA ARG A 298 -7.06 12.67 15.08
C ARG A 298 -8.15 13.54 14.44
N LYS A 299 -8.14 14.84 14.72
CA LYS A 299 -9.04 15.82 14.09
C LYS A 299 -8.85 15.87 12.58
N ASN A 300 -7.61 15.87 12.08
CA ASN A 300 -7.32 15.85 10.66
C ASN A 300 -7.82 14.57 9.98
N ALA A 301 -7.70 13.41 10.63
CA ALA A 301 -8.24 12.15 10.13
C ALA A 301 -9.77 12.17 10.03
N GLN A 302 -10.46 12.77 11.01
CA GLN A 302 -11.91 12.96 10.97
C GLN A 302 -12.32 13.86 9.81
N TYR A 303 -11.66 15.00 9.62
CA TYR A 303 -11.93 15.93 8.52
C TYR A 303 -11.73 15.28 7.14
N LEU A 304 -10.66 14.49 6.96
CA LEU A 304 -10.43 13.76 5.72
C LEU A 304 -11.54 12.73 5.45
N ARG A 305 -12.00 12.02 6.48
CA ARG A 305 -13.08 11.05 6.38
C ARG A 305 -14.39 11.72 5.95
N ASP A 306 -14.77 12.79 6.64
CA ASP A 306 -16.02 13.48 6.41
C ASP A 306 -16.07 14.09 5.00
N ASN A 307 -14.96 14.67 4.53
CA ASN A 307 -14.85 15.15 3.16
C ASN A 307 -14.93 14.02 2.12
N TYR A 308 -14.37 12.87 2.39
CA TYR A 308 -14.46 11.71 1.50
C TYR A 308 -15.89 11.23 1.34
N TYR A 309 -16.64 11.08 2.44
CA TYR A 309 -18.03 10.63 2.40
C TYR A 309 -19.02 11.68 1.90
N TYR A 310 -18.67 12.97 1.99
CA TYR A 310 -19.52 14.04 1.46
C TYR A 310 -19.40 14.16 -0.08
N ASN A 311 -18.24 13.81 -0.65
CA ASN A 311 -17.95 13.96 -2.08
C ASN A 311 -18.15 12.68 -2.91
N ASN A 312 -18.45 11.54 -2.30
CA ASN A 312 -18.71 10.26 -2.95
C ASN A 312 -20.06 9.67 -2.54
#